data_705c2606a43485aac827c82b8febba9c
#
_entry.id   705c2606a43485aac827c82b8febba9c
#
_cell.length_a   1.000
_cell.length_b   1.000
_cell.length_c   1.000
_cell.angle_alpha   90.00
_cell.angle_beta   90.00
_cell.angle_gamma   90.00
#
_symmetry.space_group_name_H-M   'P 1'
#
loop_
_entity.id
_entity.type
_entity.pdbx_description
1 polymer ?
#
loop_
_entity_poly.entity_id
_entity_poly.type
_entity_poly.pdbx_seq_one_letter_code
_entity_poly.pdbx_strand_id
1 'polypeptide(L)'
;MLHIGCHLSSSKGYRHMGEEALSIKADTFQFFTRNPRGSKAKKANPKDAEALRGLMEEHAFAPVLGHAPYTLNACALDEGLRAFARDAMREDVMTLDTYLPHMLYNFHPGSHVGQGIDAGMELIVELLDAILRPEQTTRVLLETMSGKGTEVGSRFEELGHILRSVSLGDKMGVCLDTCHVYSAGYDIVNDLDGVLEQFDRHVGLGKLSAIHLNDSLMPFASRKDRHARIGEGTIGLEAIARISWKRPMSFPAMPMKSAYCGPHGLNDDGCGGPHAALPRSGSSRKKRPAPLTSRFREALYISFTVRFRTVHSSGRII
;
A
#
# COMPACT_ATOMS: atom_id res chain seq x y z
N MET A 1 13.95 -3.64 1.69
CA MET A 1 13.66 -4.48 0.50
C MET A 1 12.37 -3.93 -0.10
N LEU A 2 12.19 -3.96 -1.42
CA LEU A 2 10.94 -3.59 -2.08
C LEU A 2 10.06 -4.83 -2.13
N HIS A 3 8.81 -4.70 -1.67
CA HIS A 3 7.79 -5.75 -1.71
C HIS A 3 6.71 -5.37 -2.71
N ILE A 4 6.32 -6.32 -3.56
CA ILE A 4 5.42 -6.05 -4.68
C ILE A 4 4.27 -7.05 -4.64
N GLY A 5 3.05 -6.51 -4.77
CA GLY A 5 1.83 -7.30 -4.81
C GLY A 5 0.73 -6.62 -5.59
N CYS A 6 -0.43 -7.25 -5.62
CA CYS A 6 -1.61 -6.69 -6.27
C CYS A 6 -2.84 -6.76 -5.36
N HIS A 7 -3.94 -6.15 -5.82
CA HIS A 7 -5.22 -6.25 -5.14
C HIS A 7 -5.88 -7.60 -5.44
N LEU A 8 -6.14 -8.39 -4.39
CA LEU A 8 -6.74 -9.72 -4.48
C LEU A 8 -8.16 -9.75 -3.90
N SER A 9 -8.94 -10.72 -4.34
CA SER A 9 -10.32 -10.88 -3.85
C SER A 9 -10.35 -11.72 -2.57
N SER A 10 -10.89 -11.16 -1.48
CA SER A 10 -11.11 -11.89 -0.22
C SER A 10 -12.28 -12.86 -0.24
N SER A 11 -12.98 -13.04 -1.39
CA SER A 11 -14.19 -13.87 -1.50
C SER A 11 -13.96 -15.32 -1.14
N LYS A 12 -12.79 -15.89 -1.48
CA LYS A 12 -12.41 -17.29 -1.22
C LYS A 12 -11.64 -17.48 0.10
N GLY A 13 -11.40 -16.42 0.86
CA GLY A 13 -10.71 -16.45 2.15
C GLY A 13 -9.27 -15.98 2.12
N TYR A 14 -8.67 -15.94 3.31
CA TYR A 14 -7.33 -15.39 3.54
C TYR A 14 -6.23 -16.28 2.94
N ARG A 15 -6.25 -17.57 3.22
CA ARG A 15 -5.27 -18.54 2.69
C ARG A 15 -5.22 -18.50 1.17
N HIS A 16 -6.40 -18.49 0.53
CA HIS A 16 -6.48 -18.45 -0.93
C HIS A 16 -5.81 -17.20 -1.54
N MET A 17 -5.95 -16.03 -0.89
CA MET A 17 -5.23 -14.84 -1.34
C MET A 17 -3.71 -15.02 -1.26
N GLY A 18 -3.20 -15.65 -0.20
CA GLY A 18 -1.77 -15.96 -0.08
C GLY A 18 -1.29 -16.90 -1.19
N GLU A 19 -2.04 -17.98 -1.47
CA GLU A 19 -1.75 -18.91 -2.56
C GLU A 19 -1.79 -18.23 -3.94
N GLU A 20 -2.77 -17.34 -4.16
CA GLU A 20 -2.88 -16.54 -5.39
C GLU A 20 -1.70 -15.57 -5.54
N ALA A 21 -1.29 -14.90 -4.46
CA ALA A 21 -0.10 -14.04 -4.45
C ALA A 21 1.16 -14.83 -4.83
N LEU A 22 1.38 -16.00 -4.24
CA LEU A 22 2.51 -16.87 -4.58
C LEU A 22 2.50 -17.30 -6.06
N SER A 23 1.33 -17.61 -6.60
CA SER A 23 1.19 -18.05 -8.00
C SER A 23 1.68 -16.99 -9.00
N ILE A 24 1.59 -15.72 -8.63
CA ILE A 24 2.08 -14.58 -9.41
C ILE A 24 3.44 -14.04 -8.95
N LYS A 25 4.12 -14.76 -8.04
CA LYS A 25 5.41 -14.39 -7.45
C LYS A 25 5.39 -13.06 -6.68
N ALA A 26 4.24 -12.69 -6.12
CA ALA A 26 4.10 -11.58 -5.21
C ALA A 26 4.52 -11.98 -3.79
N ASP A 27 5.09 -11.06 -3.05
CA ASP A 27 5.52 -11.22 -1.65
C ASP A 27 4.74 -10.32 -0.67
N THR A 28 3.69 -9.71 -1.15
CA THR A 28 2.64 -8.99 -0.42
C THR A 28 1.38 -8.91 -1.27
N PHE A 29 0.28 -8.42 -0.70
CA PHE A 29 -0.94 -8.12 -1.47
C PHE A 29 -1.84 -7.15 -0.70
N GLN A 30 -2.85 -6.62 -1.40
CA GLN A 30 -3.91 -5.81 -0.83
C GLN A 30 -5.26 -6.51 -1.02
N PHE A 31 -6.19 -6.26 -0.10
CA PHE A 31 -7.57 -6.73 -0.22
C PHE A 31 -8.55 -5.75 0.45
N PHE A 32 -9.81 -5.73 0.04
CA PHE A 32 -10.84 -5.01 0.77
C PHE A 32 -11.27 -5.77 2.02
N THR A 33 -11.25 -5.08 3.17
CA THR A 33 -11.72 -5.65 4.45
C THR A 33 -13.23 -5.90 4.47
N ARG A 34 -13.96 -5.11 3.66
CA ARG A 34 -15.41 -5.19 3.46
C ARG A 34 -15.74 -5.14 1.97
N ASN A 35 -17.01 -5.41 1.62
CA ASN A 35 -17.46 -5.12 0.27
C ASN A 35 -17.20 -3.64 -0.09
N PRO A 36 -16.42 -3.33 -1.14
CA PRO A 36 -16.03 -1.96 -1.46
C PRO A 36 -17.20 -1.01 -1.80
N ARG A 37 -18.36 -1.57 -2.15
CA ARG A 37 -19.61 -0.84 -2.46
C ARG A 37 -20.68 -1.02 -1.40
N GLY A 38 -20.36 -1.69 -0.29
CA GLY A 38 -21.30 -2.01 0.77
C GLY A 38 -20.63 -2.00 2.12
N SER A 39 -21.46 -2.00 3.17
CA SER A 39 -21.00 -1.87 4.56
C SER A 39 -20.73 -3.20 5.25
N LYS A 40 -21.15 -4.31 4.67
CA LYS A 40 -21.13 -5.60 5.35
C LYS A 40 -19.73 -6.21 5.38
N ALA A 41 -19.19 -6.42 6.58
CA ALA A 41 -17.98 -7.20 6.80
C ALA A 41 -18.27 -8.69 6.66
N LYS A 42 -17.31 -9.43 6.11
CA LYS A 42 -17.29 -10.88 6.18
C LYS A 42 -16.67 -11.28 7.53
N LYS A 43 -17.33 -12.13 8.28
CA LYS A 43 -16.77 -12.64 9.55
C LYS A 43 -15.46 -13.37 9.27
N ALA A 44 -14.39 -12.96 9.96
CA ALA A 44 -13.09 -13.60 9.84
C ALA A 44 -13.17 -15.06 10.31
N ASN A 45 -12.51 -15.96 9.59
CA ASN A 45 -12.33 -17.34 9.99
C ASN A 45 -10.93 -17.49 10.63
N PRO A 46 -10.84 -17.81 11.95
CA PRO A 46 -9.55 -17.90 12.63
C PRO A 46 -8.58 -18.90 12.01
N LYS A 47 -9.08 -20.08 11.60
CA LYS A 47 -8.25 -21.13 10.97
C LYS A 47 -7.70 -20.71 9.60
N ASP A 48 -8.51 -19.98 8.85
CA ASP A 48 -8.12 -19.47 7.53
C ASP A 48 -7.06 -18.36 7.66
N ALA A 49 -7.21 -17.48 8.66
CA ALA A 49 -6.22 -16.45 8.98
C ALA A 49 -4.90 -17.07 9.49
N GLU A 50 -4.97 -18.11 10.34
CA GLU A 50 -3.79 -18.84 10.80
C GLU A 50 -3.06 -19.50 9.63
N ALA A 51 -3.79 -20.11 8.70
CA ALA A 51 -3.21 -20.71 7.50
C ALA A 51 -2.52 -19.68 6.61
N LEU A 52 -3.07 -18.46 6.47
CA LEU A 52 -2.38 -17.37 5.78
C LEU A 52 -1.10 -16.97 6.53
N ARG A 53 -1.14 -16.80 7.86
CA ARG A 53 0.08 -16.44 8.63
C ARG A 53 1.19 -17.46 8.45
N GLY A 54 0.87 -18.77 8.52
CA GLY A 54 1.85 -19.83 8.27
C GLY A 54 2.48 -19.74 6.89
N LEU A 55 1.66 -19.49 5.87
CA LEU A 55 2.14 -19.30 4.49
C LEU A 55 3.01 -18.05 4.35
N MET A 56 2.63 -16.95 5.01
CA MET A 56 3.41 -15.71 4.99
C MET A 56 4.78 -15.88 5.66
N GLU A 57 4.84 -16.61 6.77
CA GLU A 57 6.08 -16.94 7.49
C GLU A 57 6.98 -17.84 6.63
N GLU A 58 6.44 -18.92 6.08
CA GLU A 58 7.16 -19.88 5.22
C GLU A 58 7.80 -19.22 4.00
N HIS A 59 7.10 -18.26 3.38
CA HIS A 59 7.53 -17.60 2.15
C HIS A 59 8.08 -16.17 2.36
N ALA A 60 8.32 -15.77 3.61
CA ALA A 60 8.85 -14.46 3.97
C ALA A 60 8.07 -13.28 3.37
N PHE A 61 6.74 -13.36 3.42
CA PHE A 61 5.88 -12.25 2.96
C PHE A 61 6.11 -11.01 3.80
N ALA A 62 6.02 -9.88 3.15
CA ALA A 62 5.83 -8.60 3.81
C ALA A 62 4.40 -8.48 4.38
N PRO A 63 4.13 -7.54 5.31
CA PRO A 63 2.78 -7.26 5.75
C PRO A 63 1.83 -7.03 4.57
N VAL A 64 0.63 -7.58 4.66
CA VAL A 64 -0.43 -7.34 3.70
C VAL A 64 -1.23 -6.10 4.09
N LEU A 65 -1.95 -5.52 3.12
CA LEU A 65 -2.69 -4.30 3.31
C LEU A 65 -4.20 -4.56 3.20
N GLY A 66 -4.92 -4.35 4.32
CA GLY A 66 -6.38 -4.27 4.32
C GLY A 66 -6.82 -2.87 3.89
N HIS A 67 -7.67 -2.78 2.88
CA HIS A 67 -8.20 -1.49 2.41
C HIS A 67 -9.65 -1.30 2.86
N ALA A 68 -9.95 -0.15 3.43
CA ALA A 68 -11.31 0.25 3.77
C ALA A 68 -12.19 0.36 2.51
N PRO A 69 -13.51 0.14 2.60
CA PRO A 69 -14.39 0.39 1.47
C PRO A 69 -14.46 1.89 1.13
N TYR A 70 -14.63 2.21 -0.15
CA TYR A 70 -14.73 3.60 -0.65
C TYR A 70 -15.92 4.39 -0.09
N THR A 71 -16.89 3.70 0.49
CA THR A 71 -18.11 4.30 1.03
C THR A 71 -17.94 4.92 2.40
N LEU A 72 -16.81 4.70 3.06
CA LEU A 72 -16.51 5.32 4.35
C LEU A 72 -16.07 6.77 4.14
N ASN A 73 -16.65 7.66 4.93
CA ASN A 73 -16.27 9.08 4.96
C ASN A 73 -16.14 9.55 6.40
N ALA A 74 -14.89 9.63 6.87
CA ALA A 74 -14.55 10.00 8.23
C ALA A 74 -14.96 11.45 8.57
N CYS A 75 -15.08 12.32 7.57
CA CYS A 75 -15.43 13.74 7.74
C CYS A 75 -16.74 14.14 7.04
N ALA A 76 -17.67 13.20 6.87
CA ALA A 76 -18.99 13.49 6.33
C ALA A 76 -19.73 14.55 7.16
N LEU A 77 -20.57 15.37 6.50
CA LEU A 77 -21.46 16.31 7.19
C LEU A 77 -22.47 15.57 8.09
N ASP A 78 -22.98 14.44 7.62
CA ASP A 78 -23.93 13.60 8.35
C ASP A 78 -23.23 12.83 9.48
N GLU A 79 -23.70 13.00 10.71
CA GLU A 79 -23.13 12.36 11.89
C GLU A 79 -23.31 10.83 11.89
N GLY A 80 -24.43 10.34 11.34
CA GLY A 80 -24.68 8.90 11.21
C GLY A 80 -23.67 8.24 10.27
N LEU A 81 -23.28 8.89 9.17
CA LEU A 81 -22.22 8.42 8.27
C LEU A 81 -20.85 8.44 8.95
N ARG A 82 -20.53 9.45 9.78
CA ARG A 82 -19.29 9.48 10.56
C ARG A 82 -19.24 8.37 11.60
N ALA A 83 -20.33 8.19 12.35
CA ALA A 83 -20.45 7.13 13.34
C ALA A 83 -20.29 5.75 12.68
N PHE A 84 -20.94 5.53 11.54
CA PHE A 84 -20.78 4.31 10.76
C PHE A 84 -19.33 4.11 10.29
N ALA A 85 -18.66 5.15 9.77
CA ALA A 85 -17.27 5.07 9.35
C ALA A 85 -16.35 4.69 10.52
N ARG A 86 -16.52 5.35 11.67
CA ARG A 86 -15.77 5.06 12.91
C ARG A 86 -15.94 3.62 13.37
N ASP A 87 -17.18 3.12 13.43
CA ASP A 87 -17.44 1.77 13.94
C ASP A 87 -16.95 0.70 12.96
N ALA A 88 -17.11 0.93 11.65
CA ALA A 88 -16.59 0.04 10.60
C ALA A 88 -15.05 -0.03 10.62
N MET A 89 -14.37 1.12 10.70
CA MET A 89 -12.90 1.16 10.75
C MET A 89 -12.36 0.54 12.04
N ARG A 90 -13.02 0.78 13.19
CA ARG A 90 -12.66 0.15 14.46
C ARG A 90 -12.74 -1.37 14.35
N GLU A 91 -13.84 -1.92 13.81
CA GLU A 91 -14.01 -3.36 13.62
C GLU A 91 -12.98 -3.94 12.67
N ASP A 92 -12.66 -3.25 11.56
CA ASP A 92 -11.66 -3.69 10.60
C ASP A 92 -10.26 -3.74 11.21
N VAL A 93 -9.82 -2.67 11.88
CA VAL A 93 -8.52 -2.60 12.56
C VAL A 93 -8.41 -3.68 13.64
N MET A 94 -9.46 -3.86 14.46
CA MET A 94 -9.50 -4.92 15.49
C MET A 94 -9.45 -6.31 14.87
N THR A 95 -10.13 -6.53 13.75
CA THR A 95 -10.13 -7.82 13.04
C THR A 95 -8.74 -8.13 12.49
N LEU A 96 -8.09 -7.15 11.84
CA LEU A 96 -6.71 -7.31 11.36
C LEU A 96 -5.76 -7.57 12.53
N ASP A 97 -5.81 -6.77 13.56
CA ASP A 97 -4.93 -6.89 14.72
C ASP A 97 -5.06 -8.26 15.44
N THR A 98 -6.29 -8.79 15.49
CA THR A 98 -6.58 -10.08 16.13
C THR A 98 -6.14 -11.27 15.27
N TYR A 99 -6.43 -11.24 13.98
CA TYR A 99 -6.26 -12.41 13.11
C TYR A 99 -5.01 -12.33 12.23
N LEU A 100 -4.59 -11.14 11.87
CA LEU A 100 -3.42 -10.85 11.03
C LEU A 100 -2.61 -9.70 11.66
N PRO A 101 -1.94 -9.93 12.82
CA PRO A 101 -1.18 -8.88 13.50
C PRO A 101 -0.02 -8.35 12.62
N HIS A 102 0.42 -7.12 12.90
CA HIS A 102 1.49 -6.42 12.17
C HIS A 102 1.20 -6.09 10.71
N MET A 103 -0.08 -6.04 10.33
CA MET A 103 -0.51 -5.67 8.98
C MET A 103 -0.75 -4.16 8.85
N LEU A 104 -1.03 -3.75 7.60
CA LEU A 104 -1.38 -2.38 7.27
C LEU A 104 -2.89 -2.26 7.04
N TYR A 105 -3.47 -1.14 7.45
CA TYR A 105 -4.86 -0.79 7.15
C TYR A 105 -4.91 0.57 6.50
N ASN A 106 -5.37 0.65 5.26
CA ASN A 106 -5.41 1.88 4.46
C ASN A 106 -6.85 2.38 4.29
N PHE A 107 -7.04 3.69 4.33
CA PHE A 107 -8.34 4.30 4.08
C PHE A 107 -8.20 5.67 3.40
N HIS A 108 -9.24 6.04 2.63
CA HIS A 108 -9.39 7.38 2.09
C HIS A 108 -9.84 8.32 3.21
N PRO A 109 -9.16 9.45 3.48
CA PRO A 109 -9.53 10.38 4.56
C PRO A 109 -10.99 10.85 4.50
N GLY A 110 -11.54 10.98 3.29
CA GLY A 110 -12.93 11.34 3.06
C GLY A 110 -13.09 12.71 2.42
N SER A 111 -14.31 13.24 2.51
CA SER A 111 -14.71 14.50 1.88
C SER A 111 -15.49 15.35 2.86
N HIS A 112 -15.07 16.59 3.05
CA HIS A 112 -15.65 17.50 4.06
C HIS A 112 -17.01 18.11 3.66
N VAL A 113 -17.47 17.88 2.44
CA VAL A 113 -18.84 18.21 1.95
C VAL A 113 -19.26 19.65 2.31
N GLY A 114 -18.37 20.63 2.04
CA GLY A 114 -18.66 22.07 2.26
C GLY A 114 -18.42 22.59 3.67
N GLN A 115 -18.06 21.77 4.66
CA GLN A 115 -17.75 22.20 6.04
C GLN A 115 -16.44 22.98 6.15
N GLY A 116 -15.58 22.91 5.15
CA GLY A 116 -14.22 23.44 5.14
C GLY A 116 -13.16 22.38 5.46
N ILE A 117 -11.95 22.63 4.98
CA ILE A 117 -10.84 21.68 5.09
C ILE A 117 -10.43 21.45 6.55
N ASP A 118 -10.36 22.51 7.33
CA ASP A 118 -9.94 22.44 8.74
C ASP A 118 -10.92 21.61 9.57
N ALA A 119 -12.24 21.85 9.44
CA ALA A 119 -13.26 21.03 10.08
C ALA A 119 -13.20 19.56 9.61
N GLY A 120 -12.93 19.34 8.33
CA GLY A 120 -12.73 17.98 7.78
C GLY A 120 -11.55 17.26 8.44
N MET A 121 -10.42 17.94 8.62
CA MET A 121 -9.23 17.39 9.28
C MET A 121 -9.49 17.08 10.76
N GLU A 122 -10.16 17.99 11.49
CA GLU A 122 -10.52 17.78 12.89
C GLU A 122 -11.39 16.54 13.07
N LEU A 123 -12.44 16.36 12.27
CA LEU A 123 -13.30 15.18 12.31
C LEU A 123 -12.55 13.87 12.02
N ILE A 124 -11.56 13.90 11.12
CA ILE A 124 -10.70 12.75 10.86
C ILE A 124 -9.83 12.44 12.07
N VAL A 125 -9.25 13.45 12.72
CA VAL A 125 -8.45 13.29 13.95
C VAL A 125 -9.30 12.68 15.06
N GLU A 126 -10.50 13.21 15.30
CA GLU A 126 -11.44 12.67 16.30
C GLU A 126 -11.78 11.20 16.05
N LEU A 127 -12.03 10.83 14.79
CA LEU A 127 -12.29 9.43 14.43
C LEU A 127 -11.08 8.57 14.71
N LEU A 128 -9.89 9.00 14.32
CA LEU A 128 -8.64 8.25 14.52
C LEU A 128 -8.31 8.07 15.99
N ASP A 129 -8.45 9.11 16.82
CA ASP A 129 -8.25 9.02 18.26
C ASP A 129 -9.26 8.09 18.94
N ALA A 130 -10.47 7.98 18.38
CA ALA A 130 -11.48 7.05 18.88
C ALA A 130 -11.22 5.58 18.52
N ILE A 131 -10.48 5.29 17.44
CA ILE A 131 -10.27 3.90 16.96
C ILE A 131 -8.87 3.35 17.24
N LEU A 132 -7.86 4.20 17.33
CA LEU A 132 -6.47 3.77 17.58
C LEU A 132 -6.30 3.34 19.04
N ARG A 133 -5.44 2.34 19.26
CA ARG A 133 -5.13 1.79 20.57
C ARG A 133 -3.63 1.66 20.77
N PRO A 134 -3.10 1.92 21.96
CA PRO A 134 -1.66 1.84 22.24
C PRO A 134 -1.06 0.46 21.93
N GLU A 135 -1.80 -0.60 22.26
CA GLU A 135 -1.36 -1.99 22.11
C GLU A 135 -1.47 -2.55 20.69
N GLN A 136 -2.18 -1.84 19.77
CA GLN A 136 -2.35 -2.37 18.41
C GLN A 136 -1.03 -2.49 17.66
N THR A 137 -0.92 -3.55 16.86
CA THR A 137 0.22 -3.81 15.96
C THR A 137 -0.05 -3.38 14.53
N THR A 138 -1.33 -3.32 14.14
CA THR A 138 -1.77 -2.85 12.81
C THR A 138 -1.48 -1.36 12.65
N ARG A 139 -0.74 -0.98 11.60
CA ARG A 139 -0.50 0.43 11.26
C ARG A 139 -1.61 0.95 10.37
N VAL A 140 -2.21 2.08 10.74
CA VAL A 140 -3.29 2.72 9.97
C VAL A 140 -2.69 3.76 9.03
N LEU A 141 -3.06 3.70 7.75
CA LEU A 141 -2.52 4.55 6.69
C LEU A 141 -3.56 5.52 6.17
N LEU A 142 -3.19 6.81 6.13
CA LEU A 142 -3.90 7.82 5.35
C LEU A 142 -3.48 7.71 3.88
N GLU A 143 -4.43 7.58 2.96
CA GLU A 143 -4.12 7.62 1.55
C GLU A 143 -4.04 9.06 1.04
N THR A 144 -3.09 9.33 0.14
CA THR A 144 -3.08 10.59 -0.62
C THR A 144 -4.26 10.62 -1.57
N MET A 145 -4.94 11.78 -1.71
CA MET A 145 -6.15 11.92 -2.51
C MET A 145 -5.95 12.81 -3.73
N SER A 146 -6.83 12.65 -4.73
CA SER A 146 -6.75 13.38 -6.01
C SER A 146 -7.20 14.85 -5.93
N GLY A 147 -7.85 15.25 -4.84
CA GLY A 147 -8.44 16.57 -4.68
C GLY A 147 -9.74 16.75 -5.46
N LYS A 148 -10.45 15.66 -5.74
CA LYS A 148 -11.76 15.69 -6.37
C LYS A 148 -12.80 16.27 -5.43
N GLY A 149 -13.49 17.34 -5.86
CA GLY A 149 -14.52 17.98 -5.06
C GLY A 149 -13.98 18.54 -3.75
N THR A 150 -14.40 17.98 -2.62
CA THR A 150 -14.03 18.40 -1.27
C THR A 150 -13.24 17.32 -0.52
N GLU A 151 -12.48 16.49 -1.22
CA GLU A 151 -11.61 15.48 -0.62
C GLU A 151 -10.54 16.10 0.27
N VAL A 152 -10.32 15.50 1.44
CA VAL A 152 -9.23 15.78 2.36
C VAL A 152 -8.06 14.84 2.05
N GLY A 153 -6.81 15.32 2.17
CA GLY A 153 -5.61 14.51 1.93
C GLY A 153 -5.04 14.66 0.53
N SER A 154 -5.50 15.66 -0.23
CA SER A 154 -4.93 15.99 -1.53
C SER A 154 -3.63 16.80 -1.45
N ARG A 155 -3.35 17.39 -0.29
CA ARG A 155 -2.11 18.13 -0.01
C ARG A 155 -1.33 17.44 1.09
N PHE A 156 -0.02 17.41 0.95
CA PHE A 156 0.85 16.79 1.96
C PHE A 156 0.76 17.51 3.32
N GLU A 157 0.51 18.82 3.31
CA GLU A 157 0.26 19.61 4.52
C GLU A 157 -0.94 19.10 5.32
N GLU A 158 -2.03 18.72 4.65
CA GLU A 158 -3.24 18.17 5.27
C GLU A 158 -2.95 16.83 5.96
N LEU A 159 -2.27 15.92 5.26
CA LEU A 159 -1.86 14.62 5.83
C LEU A 159 -0.91 14.81 7.01
N GLY A 160 0.09 15.69 6.86
CA GLY A 160 1.03 16.00 7.94
C GLY A 160 0.35 16.64 9.14
N HIS A 161 -0.65 17.50 8.93
CA HIS A 161 -1.46 18.07 10.02
C HIS A 161 -2.20 16.97 10.78
N ILE A 162 -2.94 16.11 10.10
CA ILE A 162 -3.69 15.01 10.72
C ILE A 162 -2.74 14.11 11.52
N LEU A 163 -1.61 13.67 10.93
CA LEU A 163 -0.64 12.78 11.59
C LEU A 163 -0.04 13.37 12.87
N ARG A 164 0.18 14.69 12.92
CA ARG A 164 0.70 15.38 14.13
C ARG A 164 -0.36 15.64 15.18
N SER A 165 -1.62 15.76 14.78
CA SER A 165 -2.75 16.06 15.68
C SER A 165 -3.31 14.81 16.36
N VAL A 166 -3.15 13.63 15.75
CA VAL A 166 -3.60 12.34 16.31
C VAL A 166 -2.73 11.94 17.50
N SER A 167 -3.35 11.58 18.63
CA SER A 167 -2.68 11.23 19.89
C SER A 167 -1.70 10.04 19.74
N LEU A 168 -2.04 9.06 18.91
CA LEU A 168 -1.23 7.87 18.60
C LEU A 168 -0.66 7.91 17.18
N GLY A 169 -0.09 9.05 16.80
CA GLY A 169 0.49 9.25 15.47
C GLY A 169 1.64 8.30 15.11
N ASP A 170 2.28 7.65 16.09
CA ASP A 170 3.27 6.58 15.89
C ASP A 170 2.64 5.30 15.28
N LYS A 171 1.33 5.06 15.52
CA LYS A 171 0.54 3.98 14.92
C LYS A 171 0.09 4.30 13.50
N MET A 172 0.40 5.50 13.01
CA MET A 172 -0.03 5.99 11.71
C MET A 172 1.09 6.03 10.68
N GLY A 173 0.71 5.93 9.41
CA GLY A 173 1.55 6.14 8.24
C GLY A 173 0.76 6.70 7.06
N VAL A 174 1.38 6.72 5.89
CA VAL A 174 0.77 7.19 4.64
C VAL A 174 0.91 6.12 3.57
N CYS A 175 -0.15 5.98 2.78
CA CYS A 175 -0.15 5.31 1.49
C CYS A 175 -0.15 6.37 0.39
N LEU A 176 0.88 6.41 -0.45
CA LEU A 176 0.96 7.32 -1.57
C LEU A 176 0.40 6.65 -2.83
N ASP A 177 -0.71 7.17 -3.37
CA ASP A 177 -1.23 6.74 -4.67
C ASP A 177 -0.68 7.65 -5.78
N THR A 178 0.01 7.06 -6.76
CA THR A 178 0.67 7.81 -7.84
C THR A 178 -0.32 8.51 -8.76
N CYS A 179 -1.48 7.91 -9.05
CA CYS A 179 -2.54 8.56 -9.81
C CYS A 179 -3.13 9.75 -9.03
N HIS A 180 -3.33 9.60 -7.72
CA HIS A 180 -3.90 10.64 -6.88
C HIS A 180 -2.97 11.86 -6.78
N VAL A 181 -1.69 11.67 -6.42
CA VAL A 181 -0.76 12.80 -6.29
C VAL A 181 -0.53 13.50 -7.63
N TYR A 182 -0.46 12.75 -8.74
CA TYR A 182 -0.36 13.32 -10.07
C TYR A 182 -1.59 14.17 -10.43
N SER A 183 -2.79 13.66 -10.12
CA SER A 183 -4.04 14.39 -10.31
C SER A 183 -4.19 15.59 -9.38
N ALA A 184 -3.62 15.54 -8.18
CA ALA A 184 -3.60 16.64 -7.23
C ALA A 184 -2.64 17.77 -7.61
N GLY A 185 -1.70 17.53 -8.56
CA GLY A 185 -0.77 18.53 -9.07
C GLY A 185 0.68 18.36 -8.58
N TYR A 186 1.04 17.20 -8.07
CA TYR A 186 2.43 16.84 -7.78
C TYR A 186 3.06 16.18 -9.02
N ASP A 187 4.07 16.81 -9.61
CA ASP A 187 4.67 16.34 -10.87
C ASP A 187 5.67 15.22 -10.66
N ILE A 188 5.16 14.03 -10.37
CA ILE A 188 5.95 12.80 -10.22
C ILE A 188 6.58 12.33 -11.54
N VAL A 189 6.20 12.92 -12.66
CA VAL A 189 6.73 12.59 -14.00
C VAL A 189 8.02 13.35 -14.28
N ASN A 190 8.07 14.65 -14.01
CA ASN A 190 9.20 15.49 -14.37
C ASN A 190 10.05 15.90 -13.15
N ASP A 191 9.45 15.96 -11.95
CA ASP A 191 10.09 16.43 -10.71
C ASP A 191 9.81 15.51 -9.51
N LEU A 192 10.12 14.21 -9.66
CA LEU A 192 9.92 13.24 -8.57
C LEU A 192 10.71 13.62 -7.30
N ASP A 193 11.91 14.18 -7.43
CA ASP A 193 12.73 14.56 -6.27
C ASP A 193 12.10 15.72 -5.52
N GLY A 194 11.66 16.76 -6.20
CA GLY A 194 10.98 17.90 -5.57
C GLY A 194 9.66 17.48 -4.92
N VAL A 195 8.94 16.51 -5.48
CA VAL A 195 7.73 15.95 -4.85
C VAL A 195 8.09 15.17 -3.58
N LEU A 196 9.15 14.35 -3.60
CA LEU A 196 9.60 13.61 -2.41
C LEU A 196 10.13 14.54 -1.33
N GLU A 197 10.81 15.63 -1.67
CA GLU A 197 11.25 16.67 -0.73
C GLU A 197 10.06 17.38 -0.07
N GLN A 198 9.00 17.68 -0.85
CA GLN A 198 7.77 18.24 -0.30
C GLN A 198 7.08 17.26 0.65
N PHE A 199 7.01 15.98 0.25
CA PHE A 199 6.46 14.92 1.12
C PHE A 199 7.27 14.83 2.43
N ASP A 200 8.60 14.79 2.36
CA ASP A 200 9.44 14.71 3.55
C ASP A 200 9.26 15.90 4.48
N ARG A 201 9.17 17.11 3.91
CA ARG A 201 8.97 18.36 4.68
C ARG A 201 7.65 18.38 5.46
N HIS A 202 6.56 17.92 4.87
CA HIS A 202 5.22 18.06 5.45
C HIS A 202 4.77 16.83 6.24
N VAL A 203 5.17 15.63 5.78
CA VAL A 203 4.75 14.32 6.29
C VAL A 203 5.89 13.58 6.97
N GLY A 204 7.07 13.62 6.36
CA GLY A 204 8.23 12.80 6.72
C GLY A 204 8.27 11.49 5.92
N LEU A 205 9.40 11.20 5.23
CA LEU A 205 9.57 9.96 4.47
C LEU A 205 9.46 8.70 5.34
N GLY A 206 9.77 8.79 6.63
CA GLY A 206 9.59 7.68 7.58
C GLY A 206 8.12 7.29 7.82
N LYS A 207 7.15 8.11 7.41
CA LYS A 207 5.72 7.81 7.46
C LYS A 207 5.21 7.15 6.20
N LEU A 208 5.96 7.16 5.09
CA LEU A 208 5.59 6.48 3.85
C LEU A 208 5.68 4.97 4.07
N SER A 209 4.55 4.31 4.17
CA SER A 209 4.45 2.89 4.51
C SER A 209 4.01 2.03 3.32
N ALA A 210 3.27 2.60 2.36
CA ALA A 210 2.81 1.91 1.16
C ALA A 210 2.74 2.86 -0.04
N ILE A 211 2.79 2.29 -1.23
CA ILE A 211 2.54 3.00 -2.50
C ILE A 211 1.50 2.21 -3.29
N HIS A 212 0.42 2.87 -3.67
CA HIS A 212 -0.45 2.41 -4.74
C HIS A 212 0.14 2.87 -6.06
N LEU A 213 0.71 1.94 -6.80
CA LEU A 213 1.35 2.24 -8.07
C LEU A 213 0.33 2.11 -9.20
N ASN A 214 -0.29 3.23 -9.54
CA ASN A 214 -1.32 3.36 -10.56
C ASN A 214 -0.90 4.36 -11.62
N ASP A 215 -1.22 4.07 -12.88
CA ASP A 215 -1.16 5.08 -13.95
C ASP A 215 -2.47 5.88 -14.01
N SER A 216 -2.51 7.02 -14.71
CA SER A 216 -3.65 7.91 -14.75
C SER A 216 -4.24 8.00 -16.16
N LEU A 217 -5.57 7.83 -16.28
CA LEU A 217 -6.30 8.16 -17.51
C LEU A 217 -6.45 9.67 -17.72
N MET A 218 -6.18 10.47 -16.69
CA MET A 218 -6.40 11.90 -16.70
C MET A 218 -5.09 12.66 -16.80
N PRO A 219 -5.09 13.88 -17.37
CA PRO A 219 -3.90 14.72 -17.41
C PRO A 219 -3.48 15.18 -16.01
N PHE A 220 -2.26 15.68 -15.93
CA PHE A 220 -1.69 16.30 -14.74
C PHE A 220 -2.61 17.38 -14.15
N ALA A 221 -2.67 17.47 -12.82
CA ALA A 221 -3.46 18.44 -12.06
C ALA A 221 -4.97 18.45 -12.38
N SER A 222 -5.51 17.35 -12.88
CA SER A 222 -6.92 17.24 -13.30
C SER A 222 -7.93 17.19 -12.15
N ARG A 223 -7.48 16.88 -10.93
CA ARG A 223 -8.32 16.60 -9.75
C ARG A 223 -9.38 15.54 -10.02
N LYS A 224 -8.98 14.48 -10.72
CA LYS A 224 -9.88 13.37 -11.07
C LYS A 224 -9.17 12.04 -10.78
N ASP A 225 -9.84 11.20 -10.01
CA ASP A 225 -9.41 9.84 -9.75
C ASP A 225 -9.91 8.92 -10.87
N ARG A 226 -9.02 8.55 -11.80
CA ARG A 226 -9.25 7.62 -12.89
C ARG A 226 -7.98 6.85 -13.20
N HIS A 227 -7.88 5.65 -12.64
CA HIS A 227 -6.72 4.78 -12.83
C HIS A 227 -6.68 4.20 -14.24
N ALA A 228 -5.51 4.24 -14.86
CA ALA A 228 -5.15 3.48 -16.05
C ALA A 228 -4.35 2.24 -15.65
N ARG A 229 -4.20 1.31 -16.59
CA ARG A 229 -3.19 0.28 -16.47
C ARG A 229 -1.81 0.91 -16.56
N ILE A 230 -0.84 0.31 -15.89
CA ILE A 230 0.54 0.76 -15.92
C ILE A 230 1.06 0.78 -17.38
N GLY A 231 1.54 1.94 -17.80
CA GLY A 231 2.03 2.20 -19.13
C GLY A 231 0.97 2.53 -20.18
N GLU A 232 -0.33 2.53 -19.82
CA GLU A 232 -1.44 2.89 -20.72
C GLU A 232 -2.03 4.29 -20.38
N GLY A 233 -1.45 4.99 -19.41
CA GLY A 233 -1.92 6.29 -18.94
C GLY A 233 -0.97 7.45 -19.22
N THR A 234 -1.25 8.58 -18.62
CA THR A 234 -0.54 9.84 -18.83
C THR A 234 0.71 10.01 -17.95
N ILE A 235 0.84 9.21 -16.88
CA ILE A 235 2.08 9.12 -16.08
C ILE A 235 3.14 8.37 -16.88
N GLY A 236 2.76 7.24 -17.47
CA GLY A 236 3.57 6.44 -18.37
C GLY A 236 4.57 5.51 -17.68
N LEU A 237 4.97 4.48 -18.39
CA LEU A 237 5.79 3.39 -17.86
C LEU A 237 7.14 3.85 -17.32
N GLU A 238 7.79 4.82 -17.98
CA GLU A 238 9.11 5.31 -17.58
C GLU A 238 9.08 6.00 -16.21
N ALA A 239 8.09 6.87 -15.96
CA ALA A 239 7.94 7.53 -14.68
C ALA A 239 7.57 6.54 -13.57
N ILE A 240 6.66 5.59 -13.85
CA ILE A 240 6.29 4.53 -12.92
C ILE A 240 7.49 3.64 -12.58
N ALA A 241 8.31 3.28 -13.56
CA ALA A 241 9.54 2.54 -13.31
C ALA A 241 10.48 3.34 -12.39
N ARG A 242 10.71 4.63 -12.65
CA ARG A 242 11.55 5.48 -11.78
C ARG A 242 11.04 5.53 -10.34
N ILE A 243 9.73 5.65 -10.13
CA ILE A 243 9.12 5.65 -8.79
C ILE A 243 9.39 4.33 -8.07
N SER A 244 9.25 3.20 -8.77
CA SER A 244 9.51 1.86 -8.21
C SER A 244 10.99 1.64 -7.86
N TRP A 245 11.91 2.34 -8.53
CA TRP A 245 13.37 2.17 -8.39
C TRP A 245 14.00 3.19 -7.47
N LYS A 246 13.37 4.35 -7.26
CA LYS A 246 13.90 5.41 -6.43
C LYS A 246 13.59 5.13 -4.97
N ARG A 247 14.61 4.67 -4.26
CA ARG A 247 14.56 4.58 -2.81
C ARG A 247 14.62 6.00 -2.22
N PRO A 248 13.86 6.27 -1.15
CA PRO A 248 14.18 7.41 -0.30
C PRO A 248 15.67 7.32 0.09
N MET A 249 16.39 8.44 0.04
CA MET A 249 17.87 8.52 0.15
C MET A 249 18.51 7.94 1.42
N SER A 250 17.77 7.29 2.31
CA SER A 250 18.24 6.69 3.55
C SER A 250 18.53 5.18 3.50
N PHE A 251 18.39 4.49 2.34
CA PHE A 251 18.59 3.04 2.27
C PHE A 251 19.83 2.66 1.42
N PRO A 252 20.74 1.80 1.92
CA PRO A 252 21.88 1.34 1.14
C PRO A 252 21.45 0.44 -0.03
N ALA A 253 22.13 0.58 -1.15
CA ALA A 253 21.87 -0.15 -2.39
C ALA A 253 22.05 -1.66 -2.22
N MET A 254 21.10 -2.47 -2.71
CA MET A 254 21.27 -3.91 -2.91
C MET A 254 21.02 -4.28 -4.38
N PRO A 255 21.68 -5.33 -4.90
CA PRO A 255 21.59 -5.69 -6.31
C PRO A 255 20.22 -6.27 -6.68
N MET A 256 19.73 -5.88 -7.86
CA MET A 256 18.44 -6.29 -8.42
C MET A 256 18.48 -7.69 -9.02
N LYS A 257 17.37 -8.42 -8.83
CA LYS A 257 16.93 -9.45 -9.78
C LYS A 257 15.71 -8.90 -10.52
N SER A 258 15.87 -8.82 -11.84
CA SER A 258 14.84 -8.38 -12.80
C SER A 258 13.64 -9.34 -12.78
N ALA A 259 12.44 -8.84 -12.44
CA ALA A 259 11.19 -9.53 -12.68
C ALA A 259 10.42 -8.79 -13.78
N TYR A 260 10.74 -9.09 -15.01
CA TYR A 260 9.98 -8.66 -16.19
C TYR A 260 8.91 -9.72 -16.45
N CYS A 261 7.63 -9.41 -16.25
CA CYS A 261 6.53 -10.23 -16.76
C CYS A 261 6.05 -9.67 -18.09
N GLY A 262 6.68 -10.12 -19.20
CA GLY A 262 6.13 -10.00 -20.55
C GLY A 262 5.40 -11.29 -20.93
N PRO A 263 4.39 -11.23 -21.79
CA PRO A 263 3.70 -12.41 -22.29
C PRO A 263 4.41 -13.01 -23.51
N HIS A 264 4.60 -14.34 -23.46
CA HIS A 264 4.85 -15.27 -24.56
C HIS A 264 6.19 -15.32 -25.29
N GLY A 265 6.70 -16.58 -25.35
CA GLY A 265 7.49 -17.07 -26.48
C GLY A 265 8.64 -17.97 -26.09
N LEU A 266 8.40 -19.20 -26.07
CA LEU A 266 9.09 -20.44 -26.53
C LEU A 266 10.54 -20.32 -27.03
N ASN A 267 11.38 -21.27 -26.52
CA ASN A 267 12.49 -21.98 -27.17
C ASN A 267 13.72 -21.17 -27.61
N ASP A 268 14.92 -21.59 -27.54
CA ASP A 268 15.62 -22.88 -27.40
C ASP A 268 17.12 -22.63 -27.14
N ASP A 269 17.73 -23.64 -26.52
CA ASP A 269 19.08 -24.14 -26.73
C ASP A 269 20.37 -23.31 -26.51
N GLY A 270 21.15 -23.82 -25.57
CA GLY A 270 22.47 -24.33 -25.90
C GLY A 270 23.72 -23.55 -25.51
N CYS A 271 24.56 -24.25 -24.78
CA CYS A 271 26.03 -24.24 -24.79
C CYS A 271 26.81 -23.45 -23.74
N GLY A 272 27.40 -24.19 -22.84
CA GLY A 272 28.85 -24.40 -22.77
C GLY A 272 29.61 -23.51 -21.78
N GLY A 273 30.12 -24.10 -20.69
CA GLY A 273 31.08 -23.50 -19.78
C GLY A 273 32.46 -23.24 -20.40
N PRO A 274 33.47 -22.88 -19.67
CA PRO A 274 34.09 -23.74 -18.65
C PRO A 274 34.63 -23.10 -17.34
N HIS A 275 35.01 -23.98 -16.45
CA HIS A 275 35.70 -23.87 -15.19
C HIS A 275 36.87 -22.87 -15.09
N ALA A 276 37.01 -22.24 -13.91
CA ALA A 276 38.33 -22.00 -13.32
C ALA A 276 38.29 -21.93 -11.80
N ALA A 277 39.33 -22.42 -11.18
CA ALA A 277 39.48 -22.91 -9.83
C ALA A 277 39.69 -21.83 -8.74
N LEU A 278 39.43 -22.25 -7.49
CA LEU A 278 39.77 -21.63 -6.21
C LEU A 278 41.28 -21.51 -5.99
N PRO A 279 41.70 -20.64 -5.04
CA PRO A 279 42.55 -21.13 -3.94
C PRO A 279 42.00 -20.87 -2.53
N ARG A 280 42.39 -21.82 -1.66
CA ARG A 280 42.16 -21.84 -0.22
C ARG A 280 43.21 -20.99 0.51
N SER A 281 42.87 -20.40 1.65
CA SER A 281 43.37 -20.60 3.00
C SER A 281 43.43 -19.29 3.80
N GLY A 282 43.08 -19.35 5.10
CA GLY A 282 43.32 -18.30 6.06
C GLY A 282 42.36 -18.33 7.26
N SER A 283 42.70 -19.11 8.28
CA SER A 283 42.02 -19.17 9.58
C SER A 283 42.16 -17.87 10.38
N SER A 284 41.07 -17.31 10.92
CA SER A 284 41.16 -16.51 12.15
C SER A 284 39.83 -16.46 12.90
N ARG A 285 39.94 -16.79 14.15
CA ARG A 285 39.14 -16.72 15.36
C ARG A 285 37.75 -16.05 15.27
N LYS A 286 36.72 -16.84 15.58
CA LYS A 286 35.35 -16.42 15.91
C LYS A 286 35.30 -15.50 17.13
N LYS A 287 34.91 -14.27 16.97
CA LYS A 287 34.30 -13.44 18.03
C LYS A 287 32.78 -13.55 17.86
N ARG A 288 32.09 -13.97 18.94
CA ARG A 288 30.61 -13.97 19.00
C ARG A 288 30.13 -12.52 18.89
N PRO A 289 29.17 -12.19 18.04
CA PRO A 289 28.51 -10.90 18.08
C PRO A 289 27.52 -10.84 19.24
N ALA A 290 27.46 -9.67 19.89
CA ALA A 290 26.49 -9.30 20.92
C ALA A 290 25.07 -9.27 20.36
N PRO A 291 24.01 -9.41 21.20
CA PRO A 291 22.63 -9.47 20.75
C PRO A 291 22.23 -8.15 20.08
N LEU A 292 21.78 -8.25 18.84
CA LEU A 292 21.24 -7.15 18.05
C LEU A 292 19.91 -6.71 18.65
N THR A 293 19.94 -5.56 19.31
CA THR A 293 18.73 -4.78 19.63
C THR A 293 17.99 -4.48 18.32
N SER A 294 16.72 -4.82 18.29
CA SER A 294 15.79 -4.70 17.19
C SER A 294 15.69 -3.25 16.68
N ARG A 295 16.41 -2.91 15.61
CA ARG A 295 16.04 -1.80 14.74
C ARG A 295 15.06 -2.37 13.72
N PHE A 296 13.79 -2.01 13.85
CA PHE A 296 12.77 -2.25 12.84
C PHE A 296 13.28 -1.69 11.50
N ARG A 297 13.48 -2.59 10.54
CA ARG A 297 13.72 -2.20 9.14
C ARG A 297 12.36 -1.86 8.57
N GLU A 298 12.07 -0.59 8.41
CA GLU A 298 10.89 -0.13 7.69
C GLU A 298 11.00 -0.60 6.22
N ALA A 299 10.08 -1.45 5.80
CA ALA A 299 9.97 -1.92 4.43
C ALA A 299 8.88 -1.10 3.72
N LEU A 300 9.17 -0.64 2.50
CA LEU A 300 8.20 0.05 1.64
C LEU A 300 7.40 -0.99 0.83
N TYR A 301 6.08 -0.88 0.86
CA TYR A 301 5.16 -1.78 0.17
C TYR A 301 4.61 -1.12 -1.08
N ILE A 302 4.60 -1.83 -2.21
CA ILE A 302 3.98 -1.37 -3.45
C ILE A 302 2.86 -2.34 -3.80
N SER A 303 1.63 -1.82 -3.91
CA SER A 303 0.47 -2.55 -4.40
C SER A 303 0.07 -2.03 -5.77
N PHE A 304 -0.16 -2.95 -6.71
CA PHE A 304 -0.66 -2.63 -8.03
C PHE A 304 -2.17 -2.89 -8.10
N THR A 305 -2.94 -1.96 -8.63
CA THR A 305 -4.33 -2.24 -9.00
C THR A 305 -4.36 -2.86 -10.40
N VAL A 306 -4.18 -4.18 -10.48
CA VAL A 306 -4.33 -4.93 -11.74
C VAL A 306 -5.80 -5.28 -11.92
N ARG A 307 -6.48 -4.66 -12.88
CA ARG A 307 -7.81 -5.13 -13.34
C ARG A 307 -7.60 -6.29 -14.31
N PHE A 308 -7.77 -7.52 -13.83
CA PHE A 308 -7.91 -8.67 -14.72
C PHE A 308 -9.25 -8.59 -15.45
N ARG A 309 -9.24 -8.66 -16.79
CA ARG A 309 -10.45 -9.04 -17.54
C ARG A 309 -10.68 -10.52 -17.25
N THR A 310 -11.78 -10.84 -16.59
CA THR A 310 -12.34 -12.19 -16.59
C THR A 310 -12.75 -12.49 -18.02
N VAL A 311 -11.97 -13.31 -18.71
CA VAL A 311 -12.39 -13.92 -19.98
C VAL A 311 -13.40 -15.01 -19.59
N HIS A 312 -14.68 -14.69 -19.69
CA HIS A 312 -15.69 -15.72 -19.70
C HIS A 312 -15.53 -16.55 -20.98
N SER A 313 -15.50 -17.87 -20.83
CA SER A 313 -15.38 -18.88 -21.87
C SER A 313 -16.62 -18.97 -22.79
N SER A 314 -17.34 -17.90 -23.00
CA SER A 314 -18.41 -17.77 -24.00
C SER A 314 -18.14 -16.52 -24.81
N GLY A 315 -17.54 -16.74 -25.99
CA GLY A 315 -17.10 -15.72 -26.94
C GLY A 315 -18.20 -14.76 -27.41
N ARG A 316 -18.57 -13.79 -26.58
CA ARG A 316 -19.26 -12.56 -26.98
C ARG A 316 -18.61 -11.38 -26.27
N ILE A 317 -18.05 -10.49 -27.07
CA ILE A 317 -17.56 -9.18 -26.71
C ILE A 317 -18.82 -8.28 -26.56
N ILE A 318 -19.02 -7.72 -25.38
CA ILE A 318 -19.84 -6.52 -25.21
C ILE A 318 -18.99 -5.49 -24.49
#